data_66aca4355902c7717c80ceb5dca0ba46
#
_entry.id   66aca4355902c7717c80ceb5dca0ba46
#
_cell.length_a   1.000
_cell.length_b   1.000
_cell.length_c   1.000
_cell.angle_alpha   90.00
_cell.angle_beta   90.00
_cell.angle_gamma   90.00
#
_symmetry.space_group_name_H-M   'P 1'
#
loop_
_entity.id
_entity.type
_entity.pdbx_description
1 polymer ?
#
loop_
_entity_poly.entity_id
_entity_poly.type
_entity_poly.pdbx_seq_one_letter_code
_entity_poly.pdbx_strand_id
1 'polypeptide(L)'
;MDKDSLIGGAKRAGAFLGETAREVIFDHENRSVQEAVEHEYIRGLHRSLAALADVSSDKAAIERSLRRHWGIDQDEAERLVQHEMREKLPIRRLVDYLKREKNYSPLEARKFIEDSNLPERLKDEPALSTMKPEQLYKELQKRP
;
A
#
# COMPACT_ATOMS: atom_id res chain seq x y z
N MET A 1 -21.05 12.39 9.37
CA MET A 1 -20.56 12.37 8.10
C MET A 1 -20.02 11.06 7.73
N ASP A 2 -20.30 10.77 6.59
CA ASP A 2 -19.86 9.57 6.12
C ASP A 2 -18.49 9.74 5.58
N LYS A 3 -17.63 8.86 5.91
CA LYS A 3 -16.35 8.87 5.43
C LYS A 3 -16.31 8.60 4.01
N ASP A 4 -17.29 7.92 3.53
CA ASP A 4 -17.38 7.68 2.15
C ASP A 4 -17.39 8.94 1.38
N SER A 5 -17.99 9.97 1.97
CA SER A 5 -17.97 11.20 1.28
C SER A 5 -16.61 11.77 1.26
N LEU A 6 -15.73 11.33 2.11
CA LEU A 6 -14.47 11.90 2.09
C LEU A 6 -13.71 11.45 0.98
N ILE A 7 -13.86 10.38 0.50
CA ILE A 7 -13.00 10.04 -0.43
C ILE A 7 -13.58 9.50 -1.53
N GLY A 8 -14.59 9.30 -1.30
CA GLY A 8 -15.09 9.01 -2.32
C GLY A 8 -14.77 7.93 -3.11
N GLY A 9 -14.55 6.98 -2.73
CA GLY A 9 -13.77 7.12 -2.27
C GLY A 9 -13.18 8.27 -2.50
N ALA A 10 -12.05 8.21 -2.76
CA ALA A 10 -11.41 9.40 -2.78
C ALA A 10 -12.22 10.41 -3.48
N LYS A 11 -13.00 10.04 -4.38
CA LYS A 11 -13.78 10.95 -5.00
C LYS A 11 -14.83 11.43 -4.20
N ARG A 12 -15.49 10.62 -3.46
CA ARG A 12 -16.53 11.10 -2.69
C ARG A 12 -16.02 11.75 -1.49
N ALA A 13 -14.99 11.23 -0.90
CA ALA A 13 -14.41 11.91 0.16
C ALA A 13 -13.87 13.17 -0.34
N GLY A 14 -13.32 13.13 -1.51
CA GLY A 14 -12.86 14.31 -2.14
C GLY A 14 -14.00 15.22 -2.50
N ALA A 15 -15.08 14.65 -2.91
CA ALA A 15 -16.25 15.41 -3.27
C ALA A 15 -16.84 16.08 -2.07
N PHE A 16 -16.88 15.38 -0.96
CA PHE A 16 -17.40 15.95 0.25
C PHE A 16 -16.54 17.12 0.69
N LEU A 17 -15.26 16.95 0.69
CA LEU A 17 -14.38 18.04 1.04
C LEU A 17 -14.51 19.17 0.06
N GLY A 18 -14.69 18.84 -1.20
CA GLY A 18 -14.88 19.82 -2.24
C GLY A 18 -16.13 20.65 -2.04
N GLU A 19 -17.19 20.02 -1.60
CA GLU A 19 -18.43 20.73 -1.36
C GLU A 19 -18.24 21.70 -0.22
N THR A 20 -17.65 21.25 0.85
CA THR A 20 -17.47 22.05 2.02
C THR A 20 -16.43 23.14 1.85
N ALA A 21 -15.39 22.83 1.19
CA ALA A 21 -14.28 23.76 1.06
C ALA A 21 -14.38 24.69 -0.12
N ARG A 22 -15.27 24.40 -1.05
CA ARG A 22 -15.33 25.15 -2.28
C ARG A 22 -15.51 26.62 -2.08
N GLU A 23 -16.24 26.99 -1.05
CA GLU A 23 -16.51 28.37 -0.79
C GLU A 23 -15.28 29.14 -0.32
N VAL A 24 -14.33 28.41 0.22
CA VAL A 24 -13.13 29.02 0.74
C VAL A 24 -11.89 28.61 -0.02
N ILE A 25 -12.10 27.87 -1.06
CA ILE A 25 -10.99 27.33 -1.79
C ILE A 25 -10.14 28.36 -2.46
N PHE A 26 -10.60 29.53 -2.56
CA PHE A 26 -9.88 30.59 -3.19
C PHE A 26 -8.70 30.95 -2.29
N ASP A 27 -8.79 30.57 -1.04
CA ASP A 27 -7.73 30.87 -0.11
C ASP A 27 -6.64 29.82 -0.29
N HIS A 28 -5.44 30.28 -0.46
CA HIS A 28 -4.28 29.41 -0.63
C HIS A 28 -4.07 28.50 0.60
N GLU A 29 -4.35 29.02 1.78
CA GLU A 29 -4.19 28.25 3.00
C GLU A 29 -5.17 27.08 3.04
N ASN A 30 -6.40 27.29 2.58
CA ASN A 30 -7.41 26.25 2.58
C ASN A 30 -7.05 25.17 1.57
N ARG A 31 -6.39 25.54 0.47
CA ARG A 31 -5.93 24.57 -0.51
C ARG A 31 -4.85 23.69 0.13
N SER A 32 -3.94 24.30 0.89
CA SER A 32 -2.87 23.55 1.55
C SER A 32 -3.45 22.58 2.59
N VAL A 33 -4.47 22.99 3.32
CA VAL A 33 -5.13 22.14 4.30
C VAL A 33 -5.81 20.98 3.59
N GLN A 34 -6.48 21.23 2.48
CA GLN A 34 -7.15 20.19 1.74
C GLN A 34 -6.15 19.16 1.20
N GLU A 35 -5.03 19.63 0.67
CA GLU A 35 -3.97 18.75 0.18
C GLU A 35 -3.41 17.89 1.31
N ALA A 36 -3.24 18.49 2.50
CA ALA A 36 -2.74 17.76 3.65
C ALA A 36 -3.73 16.66 4.10
N VAL A 37 -5.02 16.96 4.06
CA VAL A 37 -6.05 16.00 4.44
C VAL A 37 -6.07 14.85 3.43
N GLU A 38 -6.00 15.15 2.15
CA GLU A 38 -5.98 14.12 1.12
C GLU A 38 -4.75 13.22 1.26
N HIS A 39 -3.61 13.83 1.56
CA HIS A 39 -2.38 13.10 1.72
C HIS A 39 -2.45 12.16 2.92
N GLU A 40 -3.00 12.62 4.04
CA GLU A 40 -3.19 11.80 5.22
C GLU A 40 -4.17 10.67 4.97
N TYR A 41 -5.20 10.93 4.17
CA TYR A 41 -6.18 9.90 3.82
C TYR A 41 -5.49 8.79 3.04
N ILE A 42 -4.74 9.13 2.01
CA ILE A 42 -4.04 8.16 1.19
C ILE A 42 -3.05 7.36 2.03
N ARG A 43 -2.34 8.04 2.91
CA ARG A 43 -1.40 7.38 3.80
C ARG A 43 -2.11 6.39 4.73
N GLY A 44 -3.25 6.79 5.29
CA GLY A 44 -4.06 5.94 6.16
C GLY A 44 -4.60 4.72 5.42
N LEU A 45 -5.06 4.92 4.18
CA LEU A 45 -5.55 3.84 3.35
C LEU A 45 -4.44 2.80 3.12
N HIS A 46 -3.25 3.25 2.77
CA HIS A 46 -2.13 2.33 2.53
C HIS A 46 -1.69 1.61 3.80
N ARG A 47 -1.73 2.27 4.94
CA ARG A 47 -1.41 1.62 6.22
C ARG A 47 -2.44 0.55 6.57
N SER A 48 -3.71 0.85 6.34
CA SER A 48 -4.79 -0.11 6.61
C SER A 48 -4.65 -1.33 5.70
N LEU A 49 -4.35 -1.09 4.44
CA LEU A 49 -4.16 -2.16 3.48
C LEU A 49 -2.97 -3.05 3.88
N ALA A 50 -1.85 -2.44 4.26
CA ALA A 50 -0.67 -3.18 4.68
C ALA A 50 -0.98 -4.03 5.92
N ALA A 51 -1.68 -3.47 6.89
CA ALA A 51 -2.04 -4.19 8.11
C ALA A 51 -2.96 -5.38 7.81
N LEU A 52 -3.93 -5.19 6.93
CA LEU A 52 -4.85 -6.26 6.56
C LEU A 52 -4.11 -7.36 5.79
N ALA A 53 -3.22 -6.99 4.89
CA ALA A 53 -2.45 -7.96 4.12
C ALA A 53 -1.48 -8.77 4.98
N ASP A 54 -1.02 -8.19 6.08
CA ASP A 54 -0.12 -8.89 6.98
C ASP A 54 -0.83 -10.01 7.75
N VAL A 55 -2.11 -9.87 7.99
CA VAL A 55 -2.87 -10.82 8.82
C VAL A 55 -3.86 -11.69 8.05
N SER A 56 -4.08 -11.42 6.79
CA SER A 56 -5.04 -12.18 5.99
C SER A 56 -4.56 -12.38 4.56
N SER A 57 -4.84 -13.53 4.00
CA SER A 57 -4.58 -13.80 2.60
C SER A 57 -5.89 -13.79 1.80
N ASP A 58 -7.00 -13.50 2.45
CA ASP A 58 -8.31 -13.46 1.79
C ASP A 58 -8.49 -12.09 1.09
N LYS A 59 -8.14 -12.06 -0.18
CA LYS A 59 -8.21 -10.83 -0.97
C LYS A 59 -9.60 -10.22 -0.98
N ALA A 60 -10.62 -11.06 -1.13
CA ALA A 60 -12.00 -10.58 -1.18
C ALA A 60 -12.41 -9.91 0.12
N ALA A 61 -11.98 -10.46 1.25
CA ALA A 61 -12.29 -9.88 2.55
C ALA A 61 -11.60 -8.53 2.72
N ILE A 62 -10.34 -8.42 2.27
CA ILE A 62 -9.60 -7.17 2.33
C ILE A 62 -10.28 -6.12 1.44
N GLU A 63 -10.67 -6.51 0.23
CA GLU A 63 -11.36 -5.60 -0.70
C GLU A 63 -12.66 -5.09 -0.08
N ARG A 64 -13.44 -5.97 0.53
CA ARG A 64 -14.69 -5.57 1.19
C ARG A 64 -14.43 -4.58 2.33
N SER A 65 -13.40 -4.85 3.10
CA SER A 65 -13.03 -3.98 4.22
C SER A 65 -12.61 -2.58 3.73
N LEU A 66 -11.83 -2.52 2.67
CA LEU A 66 -11.41 -1.24 2.10
C LEU A 66 -12.61 -0.47 1.55
N ARG A 67 -13.51 -1.16 0.88
CA ARG A 67 -14.70 -0.52 0.33
C ARG A 67 -15.58 0.02 1.44
N ARG A 68 -15.78 -0.76 2.49
CA ARG A 68 -16.63 -0.38 3.60
C ARG A 68 -16.07 0.80 4.40
N HIS A 69 -14.81 0.74 4.73
CA HIS A 69 -14.21 1.72 5.63
C HIS A 69 -13.58 2.92 4.95
N TRP A 70 -13.21 2.77 3.69
CA TRP A 70 -12.52 3.83 2.97
C TRP A 70 -13.31 4.38 1.78
N GLY A 71 -14.45 3.75 1.47
CA GLY A 71 -15.34 4.27 0.43
C GLY A 71 -14.81 4.23 -0.97
N ILE A 72 -13.86 3.36 -1.26
CA ILE A 72 -13.33 3.21 -2.62
C ILE A 72 -14.20 2.21 -3.38
N ASP A 73 -14.16 2.27 -4.71
CA ASP A 73 -14.96 1.37 -5.53
C ASP A 73 -14.28 0.01 -5.68
N GLN A 74 -14.98 -0.94 -6.29
CA GLN A 74 -14.51 -2.31 -6.43
C GLN A 74 -13.22 -2.40 -7.25
N ASP A 75 -13.16 -1.70 -8.38
CA ASP A 75 -12.01 -1.77 -9.26
C ASP A 75 -10.75 -1.22 -8.58
N GLU A 76 -10.91 -0.13 -7.86
CA GLU A 76 -9.82 0.47 -7.13
C GLU A 76 -9.35 -0.46 -6.00
N ALA A 77 -10.30 -1.06 -5.27
CA ALA A 77 -9.98 -2.00 -4.19
C ALA A 77 -9.20 -3.20 -4.73
N GLU A 78 -9.65 -3.78 -5.84
CA GLU A 78 -8.97 -4.90 -6.45
C GLU A 78 -7.55 -4.55 -6.86
N ARG A 79 -7.39 -3.40 -7.49
CA ARG A 79 -6.09 -2.94 -7.95
C ARG A 79 -5.11 -2.73 -6.79
N LEU A 80 -5.59 -2.09 -5.72
CA LEU A 80 -4.77 -1.82 -4.56
C LEU A 80 -4.36 -3.10 -3.83
N VAL A 81 -5.31 -4.03 -3.66
CA VAL A 81 -5.03 -5.29 -2.98
C VAL A 81 -4.05 -6.12 -3.81
N GLN A 82 -4.23 -6.17 -5.11
CA GLN A 82 -3.34 -6.92 -5.97
C GLN A 82 -1.92 -6.37 -5.90
N HIS A 83 -1.76 -5.06 -5.99
CA HIS A 83 -0.46 -4.42 -5.92
C HIS A 83 0.21 -4.69 -4.56
N GLU A 84 -0.55 -4.60 -3.49
CA GLU A 84 -0.03 -4.85 -2.15
C GLU A 84 0.47 -6.29 -2.02
N MET A 85 -0.36 -7.25 -2.41
CA MET A 85 -0.04 -8.66 -2.26
C MET A 85 1.11 -9.11 -3.17
N ARG A 86 1.20 -8.56 -4.35
CA ARG A 86 2.20 -8.99 -5.33
C ARG A 86 3.54 -8.29 -5.19
N GLU A 87 3.53 -7.06 -4.75
CA GLU A 87 4.77 -6.28 -4.76
C GLU A 87 5.23 -5.82 -3.38
N LYS A 88 4.35 -5.24 -2.61
CA LYS A 88 4.75 -4.66 -1.33
C LYS A 88 4.91 -5.68 -0.20
N LEU A 89 3.96 -6.58 -0.09
CA LEU A 89 3.98 -7.58 0.98
C LEU A 89 5.20 -8.50 0.89
N PRO A 90 5.56 -9.02 -0.28
CA PRO A 90 6.75 -9.86 -0.38
C PRO A 90 8.02 -9.13 0.06
N ILE A 91 8.14 -7.84 -0.28
CA ILE A 91 9.29 -7.04 0.13
C ILE A 91 9.32 -6.87 1.64
N ARG A 92 8.18 -6.52 2.26
CA ARG A 92 8.12 -6.36 3.71
C ARG A 92 8.51 -7.64 4.43
N ARG A 93 7.98 -8.77 3.95
CA ARG A 93 8.27 -10.07 4.55
C ARG A 93 9.75 -10.43 4.41
N LEU A 94 10.33 -10.11 3.27
CA LEU A 94 11.74 -10.38 3.07
C LEU A 94 12.61 -9.49 3.96
N VAL A 95 12.27 -8.22 4.09
CA VAL A 95 13.00 -7.30 4.97
C VAL A 95 12.94 -7.81 6.41
N ASP A 96 11.78 -8.25 6.88
CA ASP A 96 11.64 -8.79 8.22
C ASP A 96 12.48 -10.07 8.41
N TYR A 97 12.50 -10.92 7.41
CA TYR A 97 13.30 -12.13 7.42
C TYR A 97 14.80 -11.80 7.49
N LEU A 98 15.26 -10.88 6.66
CA LEU A 98 16.66 -10.46 6.65
C LEU A 98 17.09 -9.92 8.02
N LYS A 99 16.23 -9.11 8.62
CA LYS A 99 16.55 -8.51 9.92
C LYS A 99 16.56 -9.54 11.05
N ARG A 100 15.59 -10.45 11.04
CA ARG A 100 15.45 -11.42 12.13
C ARG A 100 16.33 -12.64 11.98
N GLU A 101 16.42 -13.18 10.78
CA GLU A 101 17.12 -14.44 10.55
C GLU A 101 18.55 -14.28 10.03
N LYS A 102 18.84 -13.17 9.40
CA LYS A 102 20.15 -12.92 8.81
C LYS A 102 20.91 -11.78 9.47
N ASN A 103 20.34 -11.20 10.51
CA ASN A 103 20.94 -10.09 11.26
C ASN A 103 21.31 -8.86 10.42
N TYR A 104 20.56 -8.62 9.37
CA TYR A 104 20.78 -7.42 8.57
C TYR A 104 20.27 -6.19 9.33
N SER A 105 21.01 -5.10 9.22
CA SER A 105 20.50 -3.82 9.68
C SER A 105 19.41 -3.36 8.70
N PRO A 106 18.56 -2.41 9.08
CA PRO A 106 17.57 -1.87 8.16
C PRO A 106 18.18 -1.34 6.86
N LEU A 107 19.36 -0.74 6.94
CA LEU A 107 20.04 -0.21 5.79
C LEU A 107 20.55 -1.34 4.88
N GLU A 108 21.11 -2.36 5.47
CA GLU A 108 21.60 -3.51 4.73
C GLU A 108 20.46 -4.26 4.05
N ALA A 109 19.32 -4.39 4.72
CA ALA A 109 18.14 -5.02 4.14
C ALA A 109 17.64 -4.22 2.92
N ARG A 110 17.59 -2.90 3.06
CA ARG A 110 17.19 -2.04 1.96
C ARG A 110 18.14 -2.19 0.77
N LYS A 111 19.42 -2.18 1.06
CA LYS A 111 20.43 -2.31 0.02
C LYS A 111 20.33 -3.65 -0.70
N PHE A 112 20.05 -4.72 0.03
CA PHE A 112 19.86 -6.03 -0.56
C PHE A 112 18.68 -6.02 -1.54
N ILE A 113 17.57 -5.39 -1.13
CA ILE A 113 16.38 -5.29 -1.98
C ILE A 113 16.70 -4.51 -3.26
N GLU A 114 17.41 -3.40 -3.14
CA GLU A 114 17.79 -2.57 -4.28
C GLU A 114 18.76 -3.30 -5.21
N ASP A 115 19.80 -3.90 -4.66
CA ASP A 115 20.84 -4.57 -5.44
C ASP A 115 20.29 -5.82 -6.18
N SER A 116 19.29 -6.47 -5.61
CA SER A 116 18.67 -7.62 -6.25
C SER A 116 17.60 -7.23 -7.26
N ASN A 117 17.30 -5.94 -7.39
CA ASN A 117 16.29 -5.40 -8.28
C ASN A 117 14.90 -6.04 -8.05
N LEU A 118 14.62 -6.35 -6.80
CA LEU A 118 13.41 -7.09 -6.44
C LEU A 118 12.11 -6.39 -6.84
N PRO A 119 11.95 -5.07 -6.65
CA PRO A 119 10.70 -4.42 -7.04
C PRO A 119 10.35 -4.65 -8.51
N GLU A 120 11.32 -4.55 -9.40
CA GLU A 120 11.09 -4.76 -10.83
C GLU A 120 10.88 -6.24 -11.13
N ARG A 121 11.63 -7.10 -10.48
CA ARG A 121 11.49 -8.53 -10.70
C ARG A 121 10.12 -9.06 -10.27
N LEU A 122 9.55 -8.50 -9.21
CA LEU A 122 8.20 -8.90 -8.78
C LEU A 122 7.14 -8.55 -9.83
N LYS A 123 7.36 -7.50 -10.61
CA LYS A 123 6.44 -7.13 -11.68
C LYS A 123 6.54 -8.13 -12.83
N ASP A 124 7.75 -8.55 -13.15
CA ASP A 124 8.01 -9.42 -14.28
C ASP A 124 7.84 -10.91 -13.97
N GLU A 125 8.07 -11.30 -12.73
CA GLU A 125 8.04 -12.70 -12.30
C GLU A 125 7.04 -12.87 -11.15
N PRO A 126 5.74 -12.98 -11.45
CA PRO A 126 4.72 -13.09 -10.40
C PRO A 126 4.93 -14.25 -9.42
N ALA A 127 5.58 -15.30 -9.84
CA ALA A 127 5.85 -16.44 -8.97
C ALA A 127 6.69 -16.08 -7.75
N LEU A 128 7.50 -15.03 -7.85
CA LEU A 128 8.32 -14.60 -6.72
C LEU A 128 7.45 -14.11 -5.56
N SER A 129 6.28 -13.57 -5.85
CA SER A 129 5.40 -13.02 -4.82
C SER A 129 4.79 -14.09 -3.93
N THR A 130 4.76 -15.34 -4.41
CA THR A 130 4.17 -16.44 -3.65
C THR A 130 5.22 -17.23 -2.86
N MET A 131 6.49 -16.90 -3.03
CA MET A 131 7.54 -17.57 -2.30
C MET A 131 7.62 -17.14 -0.85
N LYS A 132 7.98 -18.05 0.01
CA LYS A 132 8.27 -17.72 1.40
C LYS A 132 9.55 -16.87 1.43
N PRO A 133 9.72 -16.02 2.43
CA PRO A 133 10.92 -15.16 2.50
C PRO A 133 12.24 -15.90 2.36
N GLU A 134 12.34 -17.06 2.98
CA GLU A 134 13.55 -17.87 2.91
C GLU A 134 13.84 -18.34 1.48
N GLN A 135 12.80 -18.77 0.78
CA GLN A 135 12.92 -19.23 -0.60
C GLN A 135 13.27 -18.06 -1.51
N LEU A 136 12.62 -16.92 -1.29
CA LEU A 136 12.88 -15.72 -2.06
C LEU A 136 14.32 -15.27 -1.88
N TYR A 137 14.82 -15.29 -0.65
CA TYR A 137 16.20 -14.93 -0.37
C TYR A 137 17.17 -15.81 -1.16
N LYS A 138 16.94 -17.12 -1.15
CA LYS A 138 17.79 -18.07 -1.88
C LYS A 138 17.73 -17.82 -3.38
N GLU A 139 16.55 -17.55 -3.89
CA GLU A 139 16.35 -17.31 -5.31
C GLU A 139 17.08 -16.04 -5.76
N LEU A 140 17.04 -14.99 -4.96
CA LEU A 140 17.73 -13.75 -5.27
C LEU A 140 19.25 -13.89 -5.23
N GLN A 141 19.76 -14.78 -4.41
CA GLN A 141 21.19 -15.03 -4.35
C GLN A 141 21.74 -15.83 -5.51
N LYS A 142 20.90 -16.57 -6.22
CA LYS A 142 21.33 -17.38 -7.36
C LYS A 142 21.73 -16.56 -8.57
N ARG A 143 21.29 -15.32 -8.60
CA ARG A 143 21.57 -14.47 -9.76
C ARG A 143 22.52 -13.36 -9.33
N PRO A 144 23.55 -13.16 -10.09
CA PRO A 144 24.49 -12.09 -9.81
C PRO A 144 23.86 -10.72 -10.02
#